data_7a5d908570fc55069ffdd192a2ed428a
#
_entry.id   7a5d908570fc55069ffdd192a2ed428a
#
_cell.length_a   1.000
_cell.length_b   1.000
_cell.length_c   1.000
_cell.angle_alpha   90.00
_cell.angle_beta   90.00
_cell.angle_gamma   90.00
#
_symmetry.space_group_name_H-M   'P 1'
#
loop_
_entity.id
_entity.type
_entity.pdbx_description
1 polymer ?
#
loop_
_entity_poly.entity_id
_entity_poly.type
_entity_poly.pdbx_seq_one_letter_code
_entity_poly.pdbx_strand_id
1 'polypeptide(L)'
;SRIRECFESIPRQLSKENKKFAYATVRPNGRGRDYQGSLQWIEDAGIIRRSYNLSAPELPLDGNSIPDQFKVYMADTGLFISMLEPGTAADILQGNLYGYKGAIFENLVADIFGKMNRKLYYFRKDSGLEIDFVTRYEGECTLVEVKASNGNIKSAKTILSNPEKYHVSQAIKLGDVNVGTAPQTLILPLYMAFLLKNKR
;
A
#
# COMPACT_ATOMS: atom_id res chain seq x y z
N SER A 1 13.11 -5.29 23.04
CA SER A 1 13.81 -6.07 21.98
C SER A 1 13.66 -5.35 20.65
N ARG A 2 14.57 -5.56 19.71
CA ARG A 2 14.55 -4.97 18.36
C ARG A 2 13.27 -5.32 17.59
N ILE A 3 12.74 -6.53 17.79
CA ILE A 3 11.47 -6.98 17.21
C ILE A 3 10.34 -6.05 17.65
N ARG A 4 10.25 -5.78 18.96
CA ARG A 4 9.24 -4.90 19.53
C ARG A 4 9.37 -3.46 19.01
N GLU A 5 10.60 -2.94 18.95
CA GLU A 5 10.86 -1.60 18.40
C GLU A 5 10.40 -1.48 16.94
N CYS A 6 10.69 -2.49 16.09
CA CYS A 6 10.20 -2.54 14.71
C CYS A 6 8.67 -2.52 14.68
N PHE A 7 8.03 -3.42 15.42
CA PHE A 7 6.57 -3.57 15.45
C PHE A 7 5.90 -2.27 15.90
N GLU A 8 6.30 -1.69 17.01
CA GLU A 8 5.73 -0.45 17.56
C GLU A 8 5.97 0.78 16.65
N SER A 9 6.93 0.72 15.72
CA SER A 9 7.20 1.83 14.80
C SER A 9 6.25 1.87 13.60
N ILE A 10 5.57 0.77 13.26
CA ILE A 10 4.82 0.62 12.02
C ILE A 10 3.68 1.63 11.89
N PRO A 11 2.81 1.86 12.89
CA PRO A 11 1.72 2.83 12.76
C PRO A 11 2.21 4.23 12.44
N ARG A 12 3.30 4.66 13.11
CA ARG A 12 3.92 5.96 12.88
C ARG A 12 4.52 6.08 11.47
N GLN A 13 5.01 4.98 10.88
CA GLN A 13 5.54 5.00 9.52
C GLN A 13 4.43 5.04 8.47
N LEU A 14 3.32 4.32 8.70
CA LEU A 14 2.14 4.32 7.83
C LEU A 14 1.38 5.66 7.84
N SER A 15 1.45 6.40 8.95
CA SER A 15 0.78 7.70 9.09
C SER A 15 1.53 8.86 8.42
N LYS A 16 2.76 8.63 7.93
CA LYS A 16 3.53 9.66 7.21
C LYS A 16 3.06 9.77 5.76
N GLU A 17 3.26 10.95 5.17
CA GLU A 17 3.05 11.16 3.74
C GLU A 17 3.95 10.22 2.91
N ASN A 18 5.24 10.14 3.25
CA ASN A 18 6.14 9.15 2.69
C ASN A 18 6.14 7.89 3.56
N LYS A 19 5.44 6.87 3.12
CA LYS A 19 5.28 5.58 3.82
C LYS A 19 6.43 4.59 3.58
N LYS A 20 7.50 4.97 2.86
CA LYS A 20 8.70 4.14 2.72
C LYS A 20 9.24 3.82 4.12
N PHE A 21 9.46 2.53 4.40
CA PHE A 21 9.98 2.10 5.69
C PHE A 21 11.40 2.64 5.90
N ALA A 22 11.61 3.30 7.03
CA ALA A 22 12.89 3.87 7.40
C ALA A 22 13.34 3.34 8.76
N TYR A 23 14.46 2.65 8.80
CA TYR A 23 15.04 2.14 10.05
C TYR A 23 15.38 3.24 11.07
N ALA A 24 15.72 4.44 10.60
CA ALA A 24 15.91 5.60 11.45
C ALA A 24 14.62 6.05 12.17
N THR A 25 13.44 5.64 11.69
CA THR A 25 12.16 5.88 12.37
C THR A 25 11.90 4.86 13.49
N VAL A 26 12.50 3.66 13.40
CA VAL A 26 12.45 2.65 14.48
C VAL A 26 13.22 3.20 15.70
N ARG A 27 14.45 3.66 15.48
CA ARG A 27 15.29 4.28 16.48
C ARG A 27 16.21 5.33 15.84
N PRO A 28 16.50 6.46 16.48
CA PRO A 28 17.50 7.40 16.01
C PRO A 28 18.80 6.69 15.65
N ASN A 29 19.36 6.94 14.46
CA ASN A 29 20.53 6.25 13.90
C ASN A 29 20.36 4.74 13.65
N GLY A 30 19.14 4.21 13.67
CA GLY A 30 18.85 2.80 13.34
C GLY A 30 19.26 2.48 11.90
N ARG A 31 19.99 1.37 11.71
CA ARG A 31 20.47 0.92 10.41
C ARG A 31 19.81 -0.40 10.01
N GLY A 32 19.67 -0.64 8.71
CA GLY A 32 19.08 -1.88 8.18
C GLY A 32 19.72 -3.13 8.77
N ARG A 33 21.06 -3.20 8.83
CA ARG A 33 21.80 -4.32 9.42
C ARG A 33 21.40 -4.68 10.85
N ASP A 34 20.87 -3.73 11.61
CA ASP A 34 20.52 -3.92 13.03
C ASP A 34 19.09 -4.45 13.21
N TYR A 35 18.19 -4.20 12.22
CA TYR A 35 16.75 -4.41 12.33
C TYR A 35 16.16 -5.31 11.23
N GLN A 36 16.89 -5.56 10.14
CA GLN A 36 16.38 -6.34 8.99
C GLN A 36 15.92 -7.74 9.42
N GLY A 37 16.71 -8.45 10.23
CA GLY A 37 16.32 -9.77 10.74
C GLY A 37 15.11 -9.72 11.66
N SER A 38 14.98 -8.65 12.47
CA SER A 38 13.81 -8.46 13.34
C SER A 38 12.55 -8.20 12.52
N LEU A 39 12.63 -7.38 11.46
CA LEU A 39 11.53 -7.12 10.57
C LEU A 39 11.13 -8.37 9.77
N GLN A 40 12.12 -9.14 9.30
CA GLN A 40 11.89 -10.42 8.63
C GLN A 40 11.15 -11.40 9.54
N TRP A 41 11.54 -11.49 10.80
CA TRP A 41 10.88 -12.37 11.76
C TRP A 41 9.39 -12.02 11.96
N ILE A 42 9.05 -10.71 12.01
CA ILE A 42 7.67 -10.25 12.14
C ILE A 42 6.86 -10.59 10.86
N GLU A 43 7.49 -10.50 9.69
CA GLU A 43 6.88 -10.87 8.41
C GLU A 43 6.66 -12.38 8.30
N ASP A 44 7.65 -13.20 8.67
CA ASP A 44 7.57 -14.66 8.67
C ASP A 44 6.49 -15.16 9.65
N ALA A 45 6.26 -14.43 10.75
CA ALA A 45 5.16 -14.66 11.68
C ALA A 45 3.77 -14.26 11.10
N GLY A 46 3.72 -13.69 9.89
CA GLY A 46 2.48 -13.29 9.23
C GLY A 46 1.81 -12.05 9.82
N ILE A 47 2.53 -11.27 10.64
CA ILE A 47 2.00 -10.07 11.32
C ILE A 47 2.05 -8.85 10.41
N ILE A 48 3.03 -8.79 9.53
CA ILE A 48 3.21 -7.70 8.56
C ILE A 48 3.38 -8.24 7.14
N ARG A 49 3.29 -7.32 6.17
CA ARG A 49 3.59 -7.55 4.75
C ARG A 49 4.42 -6.40 4.22
N ARG A 50 5.43 -6.71 3.42
CA ARG A 50 6.19 -5.70 2.68
C ARG A 50 5.56 -5.48 1.31
N SER A 51 5.50 -4.22 0.90
CA SER A 51 5.18 -3.80 -0.46
C SER A 51 6.42 -3.17 -1.07
N TYR A 52 6.95 -3.75 -2.14
CA TYR A 52 8.23 -3.32 -2.72
C TYR A 52 8.04 -2.25 -3.80
N ASN A 53 8.94 -1.27 -3.81
CA ASN A 53 8.97 -0.30 -4.89
C ASN A 53 9.40 -0.98 -6.20
N LEU A 54 8.81 -0.53 -7.29
CA LEU A 54 9.20 -0.96 -8.63
C LEU A 54 10.10 0.08 -9.29
N SER A 55 11.10 -0.38 -10.04
CA SER A 55 11.91 0.48 -10.94
C SER A 55 11.08 0.96 -12.13
N ALA A 56 10.15 0.11 -12.61
CA ALA A 56 9.15 0.41 -13.62
C ALA A 56 7.85 -0.32 -13.30
N PRO A 57 6.67 0.28 -13.55
CA PRO A 57 5.38 -0.36 -13.31
C PRO A 57 5.00 -1.26 -14.50
N GLU A 58 5.74 -2.33 -14.71
CA GLU A 58 5.56 -3.27 -15.81
C GLU A 58 5.77 -4.72 -15.39
N LEU A 59 5.23 -5.65 -16.18
CA LEU A 59 5.43 -7.08 -15.97
C LEU A 59 6.79 -7.55 -16.52
N PRO A 60 7.47 -8.48 -15.83
CA PRO A 60 7.08 -9.12 -14.56
C PRO A 60 7.38 -8.22 -13.35
N LEU A 61 6.43 -8.09 -12.43
CA LEU A 61 6.56 -7.19 -11.28
C LEU A 61 7.74 -7.56 -10.36
N ASP A 62 7.94 -8.85 -10.10
CA ASP A 62 9.08 -9.33 -9.28
C ASP A 62 10.44 -8.90 -9.87
N GLY A 63 10.58 -8.96 -11.20
CA GLY A 63 11.81 -8.57 -11.90
C GLY A 63 12.13 -7.08 -11.80
N ASN A 64 11.12 -6.26 -11.56
CA ASN A 64 11.25 -4.82 -11.42
C ASN A 64 11.29 -4.36 -9.96
N SER A 65 11.22 -5.27 -8.98
CA SER A 65 11.22 -4.91 -7.56
C SER A 65 12.59 -4.44 -7.07
N ILE A 66 12.58 -3.42 -6.22
CA ILE A 66 13.78 -2.86 -5.57
C ILE A 66 13.80 -3.34 -4.11
N PRO A 67 14.66 -4.32 -3.74
CA PRO A 67 14.62 -4.98 -2.42
C PRO A 67 14.78 -4.04 -1.22
N ASP A 68 15.56 -2.98 -1.35
CA ASP A 68 15.84 -2.03 -0.28
C ASP A 68 14.83 -0.88 -0.18
N GLN A 69 13.80 -0.90 -1.02
CA GLN A 69 12.77 0.11 -1.04
C GLN A 69 11.39 -0.53 -0.86
N PHE A 70 10.86 -0.45 0.33
CA PHE A 70 9.56 -1.04 0.64
C PHE A 70 8.76 -0.20 1.63
N LYS A 71 7.45 -0.38 1.58
CA LYS A 71 6.48 0.01 2.62
C LYS A 71 6.18 -1.23 3.48
N VAL A 72 5.73 -1.03 4.71
CA VAL A 72 5.30 -2.11 5.60
C VAL A 72 3.85 -1.88 6.00
N TYR A 73 3.00 -2.85 5.75
CA TYR A 73 1.60 -2.86 6.17
C TYR A 73 1.37 -3.93 7.23
N MET A 74 0.40 -3.70 8.12
CA MET A 74 -0.08 -4.75 9.02
C MET A 74 -0.89 -5.76 8.21
N ALA A 75 -0.68 -7.06 8.48
CA ALA A 75 -1.40 -8.14 7.81
C ALA A 75 -2.87 -8.25 8.26
N ASP A 76 -3.23 -7.52 9.30
CA ASP A 76 -4.59 -7.36 9.80
C ASP A 76 -4.85 -5.89 10.12
N THR A 77 -5.91 -5.34 9.51
CA THR A 77 -6.26 -3.92 9.69
C THR A 77 -6.81 -3.63 11.08
N GLY A 78 -7.47 -4.58 11.73
CA GLY A 78 -7.92 -4.44 13.11
C GLY A 78 -6.74 -4.32 14.07
N LEU A 79 -5.69 -5.12 13.86
CA LEU A 79 -4.45 -5.02 14.60
C LEU A 79 -3.79 -3.63 14.40
N PHE A 80 -3.76 -3.12 13.15
CA PHE A 80 -3.27 -1.77 12.88
C PHE A 80 -4.03 -0.72 13.69
N ILE A 81 -5.37 -0.76 13.67
CA ILE A 81 -6.23 0.18 14.39
C ILE A 81 -6.00 0.10 15.91
N SER A 82 -5.82 -1.12 16.45
CA SER A 82 -5.56 -1.32 17.89
C SER A 82 -4.23 -0.72 18.38
N MET A 83 -3.30 -0.50 17.47
CA MET A 83 -1.99 0.11 17.76
C MET A 83 -2.01 1.64 17.66
N LEU A 84 -3.11 2.24 17.22
CA LEU A 84 -3.29 3.69 17.18
C LEU A 84 -3.64 4.23 18.57
N GLU A 85 -3.89 5.52 18.65
CA GLU A 85 -4.20 6.20 19.91
C GLU A 85 -5.47 5.61 20.58
N PRO A 86 -5.50 5.58 21.92
CA PRO A 86 -6.71 5.18 22.64
C PRO A 86 -7.92 6.00 22.19
N GLY A 87 -9.05 5.34 21.91
CA GLY A 87 -10.25 5.99 21.41
C GLY A 87 -10.43 5.94 19.89
N THR A 88 -9.37 5.74 19.11
CA THR A 88 -9.44 5.70 17.63
C THR A 88 -10.48 4.71 17.11
N ALA A 89 -10.63 3.54 17.72
CA ALA A 89 -11.64 2.57 17.32
C ALA A 89 -13.07 3.11 17.51
N ALA A 90 -13.33 3.83 18.59
CA ALA A 90 -14.63 4.48 18.83
C ALA A 90 -14.88 5.62 17.84
N ASP A 91 -13.85 6.42 17.52
CA ASP A 91 -13.92 7.49 16.54
C ASP A 91 -14.27 6.93 15.15
N ILE A 92 -13.64 5.82 14.74
CA ILE A 92 -13.92 5.15 13.48
C ILE A 92 -15.38 4.68 13.39
N LEU A 93 -15.92 4.10 14.48
CA LEU A 93 -17.33 3.67 14.56
C LEU A 93 -18.30 4.85 14.42
N GLN A 94 -17.88 6.05 14.82
CA GLN A 94 -18.64 7.28 14.66
C GLN A 94 -18.43 7.97 13.29
N GLY A 95 -17.60 7.38 12.42
CA GLY A 95 -17.26 7.92 11.10
C GLY A 95 -16.10 8.91 11.10
N ASN A 96 -15.44 9.12 12.23
CA ASN A 96 -14.33 10.06 12.41
C ASN A 96 -12.99 9.35 12.21
N LEU A 97 -12.47 9.32 11.00
CA LEU A 97 -11.18 8.69 10.70
C LEU A 97 -10.00 9.66 10.78
N TYR A 98 -10.29 10.96 10.89
CA TYR A 98 -9.29 12.04 10.98
C TYR A 98 -8.11 11.87 9.99
N GLY A 99 -6.90 12.18 10.42
CA GLY A 99 -5.67 12.03 9.62
C GLY A 99 -5.26 10.58 9.29
N TYR A 100 -5.85 9.58 9.96
CA TYR A 100 -5.53 8.16 9.73
C TYR A 100 -6.29 7.53 8.53
N LYS A 101 -7.30 8.22 7.98
CA LYS A 101 -8.17 7.66 6.92
C LYS A 101 -7.38 7.06 5.75
N GLY A 102 -6.38 7.79 5.24
CA GLY A 102 -5.53 7.32 4.14
C GLY A 102 -4.71 6.08 4.52
N ALA A 103 -4.10 6.07 5.71
CA ALA A 103 -3.30 4.94 6.19
C ALA A 103 -4.17 3.69 6.40
N ILE A 104 -5.36 3.85 6.99
CA ILE A 104 -6.31 2.75 7.22
C ILE A 104 -6.79 2.17 5.90
N PHE A 105 -7.14 3.00 4.92
CA PHE A 105 -7.63 2.55 3.61
C PHE A 105 -6.54 1.81 2.83
N GLU A 106 -5.31 2.33 2.79
CA GLU A 106 -4.20 1.60 2.15
C GLU A 106 -3.90 0.30 2.86
N ASN A 107 -3.87 0.28 4.21
CA ASN A 107 -3.63 -0.95 4.95
C ASN A 107 -4.73 -1.99 4.69
N LEU A 108 -5.99 -1.57 4.59
CA LEU A 108 -7.10 -2.47 4.27
C LEU A 108 -6.93 -3.10 2.88
N VAL A 109 -6.51 -2.33 1.89
CA VAL A 109 -6.23 -2.88 0.54
C VAL A 109 -5.04 -3.83 0.58
N ALA A 110 -3.97 -3.49 1.30
CA ALA A 110 -2.81 -4.37 1.49
C ALA A 110 -3.19 -5.69 2.17
N ASP A 111 -4.04 -5.63 3.21
CA ASP A 111 -4.59 -6.79 3.92
C ASP A 111 -5.41 -7.68 2.96
N ILE A 112 -6.36 -7.10 2.22
CA ILE A 112 -7.19 -7.81 1.24
C ILE A 112 -6.31 -8.49 0.18
N PHE A 113 -5.36 -7.78 -0.42
CA PHE A 113 -4.46 -8.33 -1.44
C PHE A 113 -3.57 -9.43 -0.87
N GLY A 114 -3.06 -9.25 0.35
CA GLY A 114 -2.29 -10.28 1.03
C GLY A 114 -3.10 -11.56 1.31
N LYS A 115 -4.36 -11.45 1.68
CA LYS A 115 -5.30 -12.60 1.85
C LYS A 115 -5.64 -13.29 0.53
N MET A 116 -5.42 -12.62 -0.61
CA MET A 116 -5.47 -13.23 -1.95
C MET A 116 -4.15 -13.87 -2.38
N ASN A 117 -3.17 -14.01 -1.48
CA ASN A 117 -1.81 -14.48 -1.76
C ASN A 117 -1.07 -13.64 -2.83
N ARG A 118 -1.36 -12.36 -2.93
CA ARG A 118 -0.63 -11.44 -3.80
C ARG A 118 0.59 -10.90 -3.08
N LYS A 119 1.73 -10.89 -3.74
CA LYS A 119 2.85 -10.03 -3.38
C LYS A 119 2.43 -8.58 -3.61
N LEU A 120 2.89 -7.69 -2.73
CA LEU A 120 2.54 -6.28 -2.79
C LEU A 120 3.67 -5.49 -3.45
N TYR A 121 3.31 -4.62 -4.37
CA TYR A 121 4.21 -3.69 -5.04
C TYR A 121 3.57 -2.31 -5.09
N TYR A 122 4.40 -1.27 -5.07
CA TYR A 122 4.02 0.10 -5.34
C TYR A 122 5.00 0.70 -6.35
N PHE A 123 4.67 1.86 -6.88
CA PHE A 123 5.59 2.56 -7.78
C PHE A 123 5.77 3.99 -7.30
N ARG A 124 7.02 4.39 -7.08
CA ARG A 124 7.36 5.75 -6.69
C ARG A 124 8.65 6.21 -7.34
N LYS A 125 8.65 7.44 -7.83
CA LYS A 125 9.83 8.17 -8.31
C LYS A 125 10.19 9.32 -7.38
N ASP A 126 11.45 9.73 -7.43
CA ASP A 126 11.95 10.89 -6.67
C ASP A 126 11.25 12.20 -7.10
N SER A 127 10.70 12.25 -8.31
CA SER A 127 9.87 13.36 -8.80
C SER A 127 8.51 13.53 -8.08
N GLY A 128 8.18 12.66 -7.13
CA GLY A 128 6.92 12.68 -6.40
C GLY A 128 5.79 11.91 -7.07
N LEU A 129 6.02 11.28 -8.23
CA LEU A 129 5.04 10.38 -8.85
C LEU A 129 4.93 9.10 -8.00
N GLU A 130 3.74 8.83 -7.47
CA GLU A 130 3.50 7.67 -6.61
C GLU A 130 2.18 6.99 -6.94
N ILE A 131 2.20 5.65 -6.99
CA ILE A 131 1.04 4.75 -7.12
C ILE A 131 1.03 3.84 -5.91
N ASP A 132 -0.10 3.76 -5.22
CA ASP A 132 -0.24 3.06 -3.94
C ASP A 132 0.03 1.56 -4.08
N PHE A 133 -0.53 0.91 -5.13
CA PHE A 133 -0.22 -0.48 -5.46
C PHE A 133 -0.12 -0.67 -6.98
N VAL A 134 0.73 -1.61 -7.38
CA VAL A 134 0.80 -2.12 -8.76
C VAL A 134 0.58 -3.63 -8.69
N THR A 135 -0.31 -4.14 -9.52
CA THR A 135 -0.67 -5.56 -9.50
C THR A 135 -0.88 -6.09 -10.92
N ARG A 136 -0.86 -7.40 -11.06
CA ARG A 136 -1.36 -8.04 -12.28
C ARG A 136 -2.86 -8.31 -12.10
N TYR A 137 -3.68 -7.76 -13.00
CA TYR A 137 -5.12 -7.96 -13.01
C TYR A 137 -5.58 -8.21 -14.44
N GLU A 138 -6.37 -9.28 -14.66
CA GLU A 138 -6.81 -9.73 -15.99
C GLU A 138 -5.67 -9.90 -17.03
N GLY A 139 -4.49 -10.33 -16.55
CA GLY A 139 -3.31 -10.54 -17.39
C GLY A 139 -2.40 -9.33 -17.53
N GLU A 140 -2.89 -8.13 -17.25
CA GLU A 140 -2.23 -6.86 -17.50
C GLU A 140 -1.62 -6.22 -16.22
N CYS A 141 -0.57 -5.42 -16.42
CA CYS A 141 -0.06 -4.55 -15.37
C CYS A 141 -1.09 -3.47 -15.06
N THR A 142 -1.51 -3.38 -13.82
CA THR A 142 -2.61 -2.52 -13.40
C THR A 142 -2.19 -1.64 -12.23
N LEU A 143 -2.40 -0.32 -12.38
CA LEU A 143 -2.19 0.64 -11.31
C LEU A 143 -3.38 0.62 -10.36
N VAL A 144 -3.15 0.68 -9.06
CA VAL A 144 -4.21 0.79 -8.06
C VAL A 144 -3.94 1.99 -7.17
N GLU A 145 -4.87 2.94 -7.19
CA GLU A 145 -4.86 4.10 -6.32
C GLU A 145 -5.96 4.02 -5.27
N VAL A 146 -5.59 4.22 -4.01
CA VAL A 146 -6.49 4.20 -2.87
C VAL A 146 -6.76 5.64 -2.44
N LYS A 147 -8.01 6.06 -2.42
CA LYS A 147 -8.40 7.43 -2.09
C LYS A 147 -9.30 7.49 -0.87
N ALA A 148 -8.87 8.21 0.14
CA ALA A 148 -9.62 8.45 1.37
C ALA A 148 -10.83 9.40 1.16
N SER A 149 -10.88 10.10 0.04
CA SER A 149 -11.94 11.02 -0.36
C SER A 149 -12.11 10.97 -1.88
N ASN A 150 -13.06 11.74 -2.42
CA ASN A 150 -13.33 11.81 -3.87
C ASN A 150 -12.19 12.45 -4.70
N GLY A 151 -10.93 12.27 -4.27
CA GLY A 151 -9.74 12.81 -4.92
C GLY A 151 -9.44 12.23 -6.30
N ASN A 152 -8.72 13.00 -7.10
CA ASN A 152 -8.25 12.59 -8.42
C ASN A 152 -7.05 11.62 -8.32
N ILE A 153 -6.95 10.72 -9.28
CA ILE A 153 -5.81 9.80 -9.46
C ILE A 153 -4.76 10.42 -10.40
N LYS A 154 -4.15 11.55 -9.99
CA LYS A 154 -3.23 12.32 -10.85
C LYS A 154 -2.05 11.51 -11.33
N SER A 155 -1.42 10.73 -10.43
CA SER A 155 -0.25 9.91 -10.75
C SER A 155 -0.58 8.81 -11.75
N ALA A 156 -1.69 8.09 -11.57
CA ALA A 156 -2.14 7.08 -12.52
C ALA A 156 -2.44 7.70 -13.89
N LYS A 157 -3.14 8.85 -13.94
CA LYS A 157 -3.40 9.57 -15.19
C LYS A 157 -2.11 9.96 -15.91
N THR A 158 -1.10 10.43 -15.18
CA THR A 158 0.22 10.77 -15.75
C THR A 158 0.88 9.55 -16.38
N ILE A 159 0.80 8.38 -15.75
CA ILE A 159 1.36 7.13 -16.30
C ILE A 159 0.57 6.69 -17.53
N LEU A 160 -0.77 6.62 -17.43
CA LEU A 160 -1.66 6.19 -18.52
C LEU A 160 -1.56 7.09 -19.77
N SER A 161 -1.25 8.38 -19.58
CA SER A 161 -1.04 9.31 -20.69
C SER A 161 0.29 9.14 -21.41
N ASN A 162 1.18 8.25 -20.92
CA ASN A 162 2.49 8.00 -21.50
C ASN A 162 2.71 6.48 -21.73
N PRO A 163 1.89 5.82 -22.56
CA PRO A 163 1.93 4.37 -22.74
C PRO A 163 3.25 3.85 -23.32
N GLU A 164 3.91 4.64 -24.17
CA GLU A 164 5.23 4.29 -24.72
C GLU A 164 6.33 4.21 -23.65
N LYS A 165 6.17 4.97 -22.57
CA LYS A 165 7.15 5.02 -21.48
C LYS A 165 6.90 3.99 -20.40
N TYR A 166 5.64 3.73 -20.09
CA TYR A 166 5.26 2.93 -18.92
C TYR A 166 4.61 1.60 -19.24
N HIS A 167 4.20 1.38 -20.49
CA HIS A 167 3.55 0.14 -20.96
C HIS A 167 2.36 -0.30 -20.09
N VAL A 168 1.63 0.67 -19.52
CA VAL A 168 0.45 0.43 -18.68
C VAL A 168 -0.77 1.01 -19.36
N SER A 169 -1.84 0.20 -19.44
CA SER A 169 -3.08 0.53 -20.14
C SER A 169 -4.27 0.77 -19.23
N GLN A 170 -4.18 0.38 -17.95
CA GLN A 170 -5.35 0.42 -17.06
C GLN A 170 -5.00 0.75 -15.61
N ALA A 171 -5.99 1.33 -14.93
CA ALA A 171 -5.93 1.63 -13.50
C ALA A 171 -7.22 1.25 -12.78
N ILE A 172 -7.14 1.08 -11.49
CA ILE A 172 -8.27 0.89 -10.58
C ILE A 172 -8.19 1.97 -9.50
N LYS A 173 -9.29 2.68 -9.32
CA LYS A 173 -9.47 3.59 -8.19
C LYS A 173 -10.33 2.90 -7.13
N LEU A 174 -9.78 2.77 -5.93
CA LEU A 174 -10.48 2.27 -4.74
C LEU A 174 -10.73 3.41 -3.76
N GLY A 175 -11.92 3.48 -3.19
CA GLY A 175 -12.20 4.54 -2.21
C GLY A 175 -13.65 4.56 -1.73
N ASP A 176 -14.00 5.66 -1.09
CA ASP A 176 -15.36 5.97 -0.66
C ASP A 176 -16.14 6.57 -1.86
N VAL A 177 -16.48 5.70 -2.81
CA VAL A 177 -17.06 6.04 -4.11
C VAL A 177 -18.05 4.95 -4.52
N ASN A 178 -18.95 5.28 -5.46
CA ASN A 178 -19.78 4.27 -6.12
C ASN A 178 -19.00 3.57 -7.26
N VAL A 179 -19.52 2.42 -7.69
CA VAL A 179 -19.02 1.73 -8.88
C VAL A 179 -19.17 2.63 -10.10
N GLY A 180 -18.13 2.71 -10.90
CA GLY A 180 -18.11 3.50 -12.11
C GLY A 180 -16.92 3.20 -13.01
N THR A 181 -16.87 3.88 -14.13
CA THR A 181 -15.75 3.81 -15.07
C THR A 181 -15.35 5.20 -15.53
N ALA A 182 -14.07 5.36 -15.84
CA ALA A 182 -13.51 6.50 -16.54
C ALA A 182 -12.55 5.97 -17.62
N PRO A 183 -12.04 6.77 -18.55
CA PRO A 183 -11.06 6.30 -19.53
C PRO A 183 -9.93 5.52 -18.85
N GLN A 184 -9.72 4.27 -19.28
CA GLN A 184 -8.71 3.35 -18.76
C GLN A 184 -8.76 3.11 -17.23
N THR A 185 -9.88 3.44 -16.55
CA THR A 185 -9.97 3.37 -15.10
C THR A 185 -11.28 2.74 -14.66
N LEU A 186 -11.16 1.64 -13.88
CA LEU A 186 -12.26 1.06 -13.13
C LEU A 186 -12.34 1.76 -11.76
N ILE A 187 -13.54 2.17 -11.36
CA ILE A 187 -13.78 2.85 -10.08
C ILE A 187 -14.63 1.93 -9.21
N LEU A 188 -14.13 1.59 -8.03
CA LEU A 188 -14.79 0.67 -7.12
C LEU A 188 -14.82 1.21 -5.69
N PRO A 189 -15.91 0.96 -4.96
CA PRO A 189 -15.91 1.11 -3.51
C PRO A 189 -14.79 0.29 -2.87
N LEU A 190 -14.22 0.80 -1.79
CA LEU A 190 -13.09 0.16 -1.10
C LEU A 190 -13.38 -1.30 -0.72
N TYR A 191 -14.60 -1.59 -0.23
CA TYR A 191 -15.02 -2.93 0.16
C TYR A 191 -15.07 -3.93 -1.01
N MET A 192 -15.13 -3.46 -2.25
CA MET A 192 -15.11 -4.34 -3.43
C MET A 192 -13.70 -4.77 -3.86
N ALA A 193 -12.65 -4.31 -3.19
CA ALA A 193 -11.28 -4.71 -3.50
C ALA A 193 -11.09 -6.25 -3.50
N PHE A 194 -11.86 -6.99 -2.68
CA PHE A 194 -11.82 -8.46 -2.65
C PHE A 194 -12.31 -9.14 -3.95
N LEU A 195 -13.04 -8.41 -4.81
CA LEU A 195 -13.47 -8.90 -6.13
C LEU A 195 -12.36 -8.89 -7.18
N LEU A 196 -11.26 -8.19 -6.92
CA LEU A 196 -10.10 -8.09 -7.81
C LEU A 196 -9.27 -9.39 -7.84
N LYS A 197 -9.93 -10.55 -7.70
CA LYS A 197 -9.29 -11.85 -7.84
C LYS A 197 -8.95 -12.11 -9.31
N ASN A 198 -7.73 -12.59 -9.57
CA ASN A 198 -7.43 -13.13 -10.89
C ASN A 198 -8.39 -14.31 -11.15
N LYS A 199 -9.06 -14.30 -12.29
CA LYS A 199 -9.74 -15.50 -12.76
C LYS A 199 -8.66 -16.58 -12.92
N ARG A 200 -8.88 -17.73 -12.31
CA ARG A 200 -8.03 -18.92 -12.50
C ARG A 200 -8.17 -19.44 -13.92
#